data_d69b18e5217fd8a47cf5b3961599b3d9
#
_entry.id   d69b18e5217fd8a47cf5b3961599b3d9
#
_cell.length_a   1.000
_cell.length_b   1.000
_cell.length_c   1.000
_cell.angle_alpha   90.00
_cell.angle_beta   90.00
_cell.angle_gamma   90.00
#
_symmetry.space_group_name_H-M   'P 1'
#
loop_
_entity.id
_entity.type
_entity.pdbx_description
1 polymer ?
#
loop_
_entity_poly.entity_id
_entity_poly.type
_entity_poly.pdbx_seq_one_letter_code
_entity_poly.pdbx_strand_id
1 'polypeptide(L)'
;MSKNNDELFKNVISHAKEYGFVFPSSEIYDGLSAVYDYGQLGSELKNNIKTYWWKAMVQMHENIVGIDSAIFMHPQIWKASGHVDGFSDPMIDNKDSKKRYRADNLIEDKIAKYVKDGKADKAEELQLEMDKALANDDLPCLKALIEAHQIVCPISGTRNWTDVRQFNLMFSTQMGAMAEDSDEVYLRPETAQGIFVNFLNVQKSGRMKIPFGIAQIGKAFRNEVIARQFIMRMREFEQMEMQFFVKPGTEMEWYKHWKEARL
;
A
#
# COMPACT_ATOMS: atom_id res chain seq x y z
N MET A 1 -21.18 -5.58 1.11
CA MET A 1 -20.97 -6.99 0.70
C MET A 1 -22.15 -7.82 1.20
N SER A 2 -22.59 -8.84 0.46
CA SER A 2 -23.72 -9.68 0.93
C SER A 2 -23.27 -10.54 2.12
N LYS A 3 -24.19 -10.90 3.02
CA LYS A 3 -23.92 -11.78 4.18
C LYS A 3 -23.18 -13.08 3.80
N ASN A 4 -23.41 -13.56 2.58
CA ASN A 4 -22.78 -14.77 2.04
C ASN A 4 -21.26 -14.59 1.77
N ASN A 5 -20.81 -13.38 1.36
CA ASN A 5 -19.40 -13.10 1.12
C ASN A 5 -18.60 -12.98 2.43
N ASP A 6 -19.21 -12.45 3.49
CA ASP A 6 -18.55 -12.33 4.79
C ASP A 6 -18.35 -13.71 5.47
N GLU A 7 -19.31 -14.61 5.28
CA GLU A 7 -19.20 -16.00 5.79
C GLU A 7 -18.15 -16.79 5.01
N LEU A 8 -18.15 -16.69 3.68
CA LEU A 8 -17.12 -17.30 2.83
C LEU A 8 -15.72 -16.83 3.22
N PHE A 9 -15.55 -15.53 3.43
CA PHE A 9 -14.25 -14.95 3.82
C PHE A 9 -13.77 -15.49 5.18
N LYS A 10 -14.66 -15.59 6.17
CA LYS A 10 -14.34 -16.20 7.47
C LYS A 10 -13.93 -17.67 7.34
N ASN A 11 -14.62 -18.43 6.52
CA ASN A 11 -14.31 -19.84 6.28
C ASN A 11 -12.94 -20.00 5.61
N VAL A 12 -12.59 -19.14 4.64
CA VAL A 12 -11.26 -19.12 4.00
C VAL A 12 -10.17 -18.83 5.02
N ILE A 13 -10.36 -17.85 5.91
CA ILE A 13 -9.40 -17.53 6.98
C ILE A 13 -9.20 -18.70 7.92
N SER A 14 -10.29 -19.32 8.38
CA SER A 14 -10.24 -20.48 9.28
C SER A 14 -9.50 -21.65 8.64
N HIS A 15 -9.84 -21.97 7.40
CA HIS A 15 -9.17 -23.01 6.61
C HIS A 15 -7.66 -22.73 6.45
N ALA A 16 -7.30 -21.48 6.08
CA ALA A 16 -5.91 -21.12 5.89
C ALA A 16 -5.05 -21.29 7.16
N LYS A 17 -5.63 -21.02 8.33
CA LYS A 17 -4.96 -21.22 9.62
C LYS A 17 -4.89 -22.72 9.99
N GLU A 18 -6.01 -23.42 9.90
CA GLU A 18 -6.11 -24.82 10.27
C GLU A 18 -5.15 -25.73 9.49
N TYR A 19 -5.00 -25.46 8.20
CA TYR A 19 -4.17 -26.27 7.31
C TYR A 19 -2.73 -25.76 7.11
N GLY A 20 -2.30 -24.78 7.91
CA GLY A 20 -0.90 -24.32 7.90
C GLY A 20 -0.51 -23.52 6.66
N PHE A 21 -1.45 -22.76 6.09
CA PHE A 21 -1.13 -21.81 5.04
C PHE A 21 -0.62 -20.49 5.62
N VAL A 22 -1.31 -19.94 6.62
CA VAL A 22 -0.99 -18.63 7.18
C VAL A 22 -1.29 -18.61 8.67
N PHE A 23 -0.38 -18.07 9.46
CA PHE A 23 -0.55 -17.83 10.91
C PHE A 23 -0.39 -16.33 11.21
N PRO A 24 -1.05 -15.78 12.24
CA PRO A 24 -0.67 -14.50 12.80
C PRO A 24 0.79 -14.55 13.26
N SER A 25 1.61 -13.58 12.87
CA SER A 25 3.00 -13.56 13.32
C SER A 25 3.08 -13.41 14.82
N SER A 26 3.93 -14.20 15.48
CA SER A 26 4.12 -14.21 16.93
C SER A 26 2.85 -14.52 17.72
N GLU A 27 2.01 -15.45 17.25
CA GLU A 27 0.72 -15.79 17.85
C GLU A 27 0.82 -16.21 19.32
N ILE A 28 1.95 -16.78 19.77
CA ILE A 28 2.20 -17.10 21.18
C ILE A 28 2.20 -15.87 22.12
N TYR A 29 2.29 -14.66 21.56
CA TYR A 29 2.21 -13.38 22.26
C TYR A 29 1.02 -12.54 21.76
N ASP A 30 -0.10 -13.18 21.47
CA ASP A 30 -1.33 -12.57 20.92
C ASP A 30 -1.20 -12.00 19.49
N GLY A 31 -0.09 -12.26 18.83
CA GLY A 31 0.17 -11.86 17.45
C GLY A 31 0.48 -10.38 17.26
N LEU A 32 1.03 -10.04 16.10
CA LEU A 32 1.24 -8.66 15.66
C LEU A 32 0.22 -8.31 14.56
N SER A 33 -0.54 -7.24 14.76
CA SER A 33 -1.62 -6.86 13.85
C SER A 33 -1.13 -6.65 12.42
N ALA A 34 -1.79 -7.31 11.46
CA ALA A 34 -1.50 -7.26 10.03
C ALA A 34 -0.08 -7.71 9.63
N VAL A 35 0.51 -8.56 10.43
CA VAL A 35 1.75 -9.28 10.10
C VAL A 35 1.45 -10.77 10.20
N TYR A 36 1.87 -11.53 9.20
CA TYR A 36 1.55 -12.95 9.09
C TYR A 36 2.79 -13.75 8.71
N ASP A 37 2.87 -14.96 9.27
CA ASP A 37 3.83 -15.97 8.87
C ASP A 37 3.17 -16.95 7.90
N TYR A 38 3.87 -17.32 6.85
CA TYR A 38 3.43 -18.38 5.94
C TYR A 38 3.88 -19.72 6.52
N GLY A 39 2.91 -20.56 6.85
CA GLY A 39 3.16 -21.92 7.35
C GLY A 39 3.69 -22.85 6.25
N GLN A 40 3.78 -24.15 6.58
CA GLN A 40 4.39 -25.15 5.70
C GLN A 40 3.75 -25.22 4.30
N LEU A 41 2.41 -25.22 4.22
CA LEU A 41 1.73 -25.24 2.91
C LEU A 41 1.73 -23.85 2.24
N GLY A 42 1.65 -22.78 3.03
CA GLY A 42 1.69 -21.41 2.52
C GLY A 42 3.03 -21.04 1.93
N SER A 43 4.14 -21.46 2.55
CA SER A 43 5.48 -21.21 2.04
C SER A 43 5.74 -21.93 0.71
N GLU A 44 5.31 -23.19 0.58
CA GLU A 44 5.41 -23.95 -0.66
C GLU A 44 4.58 -23.33 -1.79
N LEU A 45 3.32 -23.00 -1.51
CA LEU A 45 2.45 -22.33 -2.47
C LEU A 45 3.05 -20.99 -2.92
N LYS A 46 3.52 -20.19 -1.99
CA LYS A 46 4.17 -18.90 -2.27
C LYS A 46 5.42 -19.05 -3.13
N ASN A 47 6.29 -20.01 -2.82
CA ASN A 47 7.50 -20.27 -3.60
C ASN A 47 7.17 -20.77 -5.01
N ASN A 48 6.16 -21.62 -5.17
CA ASN A 48 5.69 -22.07 -6.48
C ASN A 48 5.17 -20.89 -7.32
N ILE A 49 4.38 -19.98 -6.73
CA ILE A 49 3.90 -18.79 -7.42
C ILE A 49 5.06 -17.89 -7.86
N LYS A 50 6.04 -17.63 -6.98
CA LYS A 50 7.21 -16.81 -7.30
C LYS A 50 8.04 -17.44 -8.41
N THR A 51 8.29 -18.74 -8.34
CA THR A 51 9.05 -19.48 -9.33
C THR A 51 8.37 -19.46 -10.71
N TYR A 52 7.05 -19.69 -10.73
CA TYR A 52 6.26 -19.61 -11.94
C TYR A 52 6.32 -18.21 -12.56
N TRP A 53 6.06 -17.16 -11.75
CA TRP A 53 6.10 -15.78 -12.20
C TRP A 53 7.48 -15.39 -12.75
N TRP A 54 8.56 -15.76 -12.04
CA TRP A 54 9.92 -15.46 -12.47
C TRP A 54 10.25 -16.13 -13.79
N LYS A 55 9.89 -17.38 -13.94
CA LYS A 55 10.06 -18.10 -15.19
C LYS A 55 9.29 -17.44 -16.33
N ALA A 56 8.01 -17.16 -16.13
CA ALA A 56 7.14 -16.58 -17.15
C ALA A 56 7.53 -15.15 -17.52
N MET A 57 7.92 -14.32 -16.55
CA MET A 57 8.15 -12.89 -16.76
C MET A 57 9.61 -12.53 -17.06
N VAL A 58 10.56 -13.35 -16.63
CA VAL A 58 12.00 -13.04 -16.79
C VAL A 58 12.65 -14.04 -17.72
N GLN A 59 12.59 -15.33 -17.39
CA GLN A 59 13.39 -16.33 -18.10
C GLN A 59 12.90 -16.65 -19.51
N MET A 60 11.62 -16.42 -19.80
CA MET A 60 11.02 -16.64 -21.13
C MET A 60 11.13 -15.44 -22.07
N HIS A 61 11.77 -14.33 -21.62
CA HIS A 61 11.93 -13.12 -22.42
C HIS A 61 13.41 -12.73 -22.52
N GLU A 62 13.89 -12.50 -23.74
CA GLU A 62 15.30 -12.11 -23.99
C GLU A 62 15.62 -10.70 -23.51
N ASN A 63 14.61 -9.83 -23.46
CA ASN A 63 14.74 -8.42 -23.13
C ASN A 63 14.23 -8.08 -21.72
N ILE A 64 14.13 -9.06 -20.83
CA ILE A 64 13.82 -8.83 -19.41
C ILE A 64 14.91 -9.45 -18.54
N VAL A 65 15.40 -8.68 -17.59
CA VAL A 65 16.41 -9.12 -16.64
C VAL A 65 15.90 -8.91 -15.20
N GLY A 66 16.44 -9.69 -14.28
CA GLY A 66 16.07 -9.61 -12.87
C GLY A 66 17.11 -8.86 -12.05
N ILE A 67 16.66 -8.19 -11.00
CA ILE A 67 17.50 -7.64 -9.93
C ILE A 67 16.96 -8.04 -8.56
N ASP A 68 17.79 -7.88 -7.54
CA ASP A 68 17.38 -7.91 -6.13
C ASP A 68 18.00 -6.69 -5.44
N SER A 69 17.23 -5.60 -5.37
CA SER A 69 17.69 -4.36 -4.74
C SER A 69 17.53 -4.42 -3.23
N ALA A 70 18.37 -3.67 -2.51
CA ALA A 70 18.32 -3.59 -1.05
C ALA A 70 16.97 -3.04 -0.54
N ILE A 71 16.55 -3.50 0.64
CA ILE A 71 15.38 -2.96 1.34
C ILE A 71 15.68 -1.55 1.84
N PHE A 72 16.86 -1.37 2.47
CA PHE A 72 17.34 -0.05 2.87
C PHE A 72 17.95 0.66 1.68
N MET A 73 17.39 1.81 1.35
CA MET A 73 17.88 2.66 0.28
C MET A 73 18.12 4.07 0.81
N HIS A 74 18.95 4.85 0.14
CA HIS A 74 19.25 6.21 0.55
C HIS A 74 17.96 7.04 0.69
N PRO A 75 17.75 7.80 1.79
CA PRO A 75 16.49 8.55 2.03
C PRO A 75 16.10 9.51 0.91
N GLN A 76 17.09 10.04 0.17
CA GLN A 76 16.84 10.90 -0.99
C GLN A 76 15.98 10.24 -2.08
N ILE A 77 16.01 8.91 -2.20
CA ILE A 77 15.18 8.17 -3.16
C ILE A 77 13.69 8.35 -2.83
N TRP A 78 13.35 8.22 -1.55
CA TRP A 78 11.99 8.36 -1.07
C TRP A 78 11.50 9.80 -1.09
N LYS A 79 12.39 10.75 -0.88
CA LYS A 79 12.10 12.18 -1.05
C LYS A 79 11.86 12.52 -2.53
N ALA A 80 12.74 12.08 -3.42
CA ALA A 80 12.61 12.32 -4.86
C ALA A 80 11.37 11.66 -5.49
N SER A 81 10.93 10.52 -4.95
CA SER A 81 9.71 9.83 -5.40
C SER A 81 8.43 10.33 -4.73
N GLY A 82 8.52 11.32 -3.81
CA GLY A 82 7.38 11.88 -3.09
C GLY A 82 6.83 11.04 -1.93
N HIS A 83 7.45 9.90 -1.62
CA HIS A 83 6.97 9.04 -0.53
C HIS A 83 7.16 9.64 0.86
N VAL A 84 8.18 10.46 1.07
CA VAL A 84 8.39 11.11 2.38
C VAL A 84 7.31 12.14 2.65
N ASP A 85 6.95 12.93 1.64
CA ASP A 85 6.06 14.08 1.78
C ASP A 85 4.59 13.72 1.52
N GLY A 86 4.29 12.76 0.63
CA GLY A 86 2.95 12.47 0.15
C GLY A 86 2.40 11.07 0.49
N PHE A 87 3.20 10.18 1.07
CA PHE A 87 2.73 8.83 1.43
C PHE A 87 2.21 8.80 2.87
N SER A 88 1.13 9.55 3.09
CA SER A 88 0.52 9.71 4.40
C SER A 88 -1.00 9.73 4.29
N ASP A 89 -1.66 9.25 5.34
CA ASP A 89 -3.11 9.29 5.49
C ASP A 89 -3.52 10.37 6.49
N PRO A 90 -4.55 11.19 6.21
CA PRO A 90 -5.11 12.13 7.18
C PRO A 90 -5.95 11.35 8.22
N MET A 91 -5.43 11.24 9.44
CA MET A 91 -6.06 10.43 10.50
C MET A 91 -6.71 11.31 11.56
N ILE A 92 -7.87 10.86 12.05
CA ILE A 92 -8.64 11.49 13.12
C ILE A 92 -9.08 10.42 14.14
N ASP A 93 -8.99 10.74 15.42
CA ASP A 93 -9.40 9.84 16.50
C ASP A 93 -10.72 10.32 17.12
N ASN A 94 -11.63 9.39 17.41
CA ASN A 94 -12.78 9.70 18.24
C ASN A 94 -12.44 9.41 19.71
N LYS A 95 -12.54 10.44 20.57
CA LYS A 95 -12.13 10.39 21.98
C LYS A 95 -12.97 9.42 22.82
N ASP A 96 -14.25 9.22 22.44
CA ASP A 96 -15.17 8.38 23.21
C ASP A 96 -15.00 6.89 22.86
N SER A 97 -14.91 6.56 21.57
CA SER A 97 -14.70 5.19 21.12
C SER A 97 -13.23 4.74 21.18
N LYS A 98 -12.28 5.68 21.32
CA LYS A 98 -10.83 5.46 21.23
C LYS A 98 -10.43 4.77 19.92
N LYS A 99 -11.18 5.00 18.85
CA LYS A 99 -10.92 4.43 17.52
C LYS A 99 -10.42 5.49 16.56
N ARG A 100 -9.51 5.05 15.71
CA ARG A 100 -8.88 5.87 14.67
C ARG A 100 -9.55 5.62 13.32
N TYR A 101 -9.72 6.68 12.56
CA TYR A 101 -10.35 6.69 11.23
C TYR A 101 -9.54 7.54 10.27
N ARG A 102 -9.63 7.26 8.98
CA ARG A 102 -9.20 8.20 7.95
C ARG A 102 -10.26 9.29 7.83
N ALA A 103 -9.84 10.55 7.86
CA ALA A 103 -10.73 11.69 7.78
C ALA A 103 -11.44 11.76 6.41
N ASP A 104 -10.72 11.51 5.34
CA ASP A 104 -11.24 11.42 3.97
C ASP A 104 -12.33 10.34 3.83
N ASN A 105 -12.09 9.12 4.31
CA ASN A 105 -13.10 8.05 4.26
C ASN A 105 -14.39 8.39 5.03
N LEU A 106 -14.28 9.08 6.17
CA LEU A 106 -15.46 9.53 6.91
C LEU A 106 -16.28 10.54 6.12
N ILE A 107 -15.60 11.41 5.36
CA ILE A 107 -16.25 12.39 4.48
C ILE A 107 -16.85 11.69 3.26
N GLU A 108 -16.15 10.75 2.63
CA GLU A 108 -16.67 9.94 1.52
C GLU A 108 -17.94 9.15 1.90
N ASP A 109 -17.95 8.54 3.10
CA ASP A 109 -19.14 7.86 3.61
C ASP A 109 -20.33 8.84 3.76
N LYS A 110 -20.06 10.09 4.13
CA LYS A 110 -21.08 11.13 4.23
C LYS A 110 -21.57 11.56 2.85
N ILE A 111 -20.69 11.71 1.88
CA ILE A 111 -21.01 12.00 0.47
C ILE A 111 -21.93 10.88 -0.07
N ALA A 112 -21.55 9.62 0.11
CA ALA A 112 -22.34 8.48 -0.31
C ALA A 112 -23.75 8.49 0.33
N LYS A 113 -23.87 8.95 1.57
CA LYS A 113 -25.16 9.12 2.24
C LYS A 113 -25.99 10.25 1.62
N TYR A 114 -25.36 11.39 1.28
CA TYR A 114 -26.07 12.49 0.61
C TYR A 114 -26.61 12.08 -0.75
N VAL A 115 -25.84 11.31 -1.52
CA VAL A 115 -26.30 10.74 -2.80
C VAL A 115 -27.51 9.84 -2.61
N LYS A 116 -27.49 8.94 -1.63
CA LYS A 116 -28.64 8.07 -1.30
C LYS A 116 -29.89 8.85 -0.86
N ASP A 117 -29.69 9.95 -0.15
CA ASP A 117 -30.77 10.81 0.33
C ASP A 117 -31.29 11.77 -0.76
N GLY A 118 -30.80 11.70 -2.01
CA GLY A 118 -31.21 12.59 -3.11
C GLY A 118 -30.68 14.02 -3.03
N LYS A 119 -29.63 14.26 -2.25
CA LYS A 119 -29.01 15.56 -2.03
C LYS A 119 -27.74 15.72 -2.85
N ALA A 120 -27.87 15.60 -4.19
CA ALA A 120 -26.74 15.59 -5.12
C ALA A 120 -25.85 16.84 -5.01
N ASP A 121 -26.46 18.04 -4.93
CA ASP A 121 -25.73 19.31 -4.85
C ASP A 121 -24.81 19.36 -3.61
N LYS A 122 -25.30 18.88 -2.45
CA LYS A 122 -24.48 18.82 -1.22
C LYS A 122 -23.38 17.77 -1.29
N ALA A 123 -23.61 16.70 -2.03
CA ALA A 123 -22.60 15.67 -2.24
C ALA A 123 -21.45 16.21 -3.11
N GLU A 124 -21.77 16.91 -4.19
CA GLU A 124 -20.79 17.51 -5.11
C GLU A 124 -20.00 18.65 -4.43
N GLU A 125 -20.66 19.53 -3.68
CA GLU A 125 -20.01 20.59 -2.90
C GLU A 125 -18.99 20.00 -1.91
N LEU A 126 -19.42 19.01 -1.09
CA LEU A 126 -18.55 18.37 -0.11
C LEU A 126 -17.38 17.62 -0.75
N GLN A 127 -17.60 16.96 -1.89
CA GLN A 127 -16.54 16.31 -2.66
C GLN A 127 -15.49 17.33 -3.12
N LEU A 128 -15.93 18.46 -3.69
CA LEU A 128 -15.03 19.50 -4.19
C LEU A 128 -14.21 20.14 -3.06
N GLU A 129 -14.83 20.38 -1.90
CA GLU A 129 -14.14 20.94 -0.73
C GLU A 129 -13.13 19.94 -0.15
N MET A 130 -13.48 18.66 -0.06
CA MET A 130 -12.56 17.59 0.38
C MET A 130 -11.38 17.48 -0.57
N ASP A 131 -11.61 17.44 -1.88
CA ASP A 131 -10.54 17.33 -2.89
C ASP A 131 -9.57 18.51 -2.82
N LYS A 132 -10.08 19.74 -2.60
CA LYS A 132 -9.25 20.93 -2.40
C LYS A 132 -8.43 20.83 -1.12
N ALA A 133 -9.03 20.38 -0.02
CA ALA A 133 -8.33 20.23 1.25
C ALA A 133 -7.20 19.18 1.16
N LEU A 134 -7.47 18.05 0.50
CA LEU A 134 -6.46 17.02 0.27
C LEU A 134 -5.33 17.49 -0.65
N ALA A 135 -5.65 18.20 -1.73
CA ALA A 135 -4.65 18.72 -2.67
C ALA A 135 -3.71 19.76 -2.04
N ASN A 136 -4.18 20.48 -1.01
CA ASN A 136 -3.41 21.50 -0.31
C ASN A 136 -2.86 21.04 1.05
N ASP A 137 -3.03 19.76 1.40
CA ASP A 137 -2.69 19.20 2.72
C ASP A 137 -3.29 19.99 3.90
N ASP A 138 -4.51 20.53 3.70
CA ASP A 138 -5.22 21.35 4.68
C ASP A 138 -6.00 20.48 5.68
N LEU A 139 -5.26 19.95 6.66
CA LEU A 139 -5.82 19.11 7.73
C LEU A 139 -6.88 19.82 8.60
N PRO A 140 -6.70 21.11 8.98
CA PRO A 140 -7.74 21.86 9.65
C PRO A 140 -9.05 21.96 8.85
N CYS A 141 -8.97 22.11 7.53
CA CYS A 141 -10.14 22.13 6.66
C CYS A 141 -10.87 20.78 6.69
N LEU A 142 -10.15 19.64 6.60
CA LEU A 142 -10.77 18.32 6.72
C LEU A 142 -11.52 18.13 8.04
N LYS A 143 -10.97 18.65 9.15
CA LYS A 143 -11.66 18.63 10.43
C LYS A 143 -12.92 19.48 10.41
N ALA A 144 -12.83 20.72 9.87
CA ALA A 144 -13.97 21.62 9.76
C ALA A 144 -15.11 21.02 8.93
N LEU A 145 -14.80 20.30 7.83
CA LEU A 145 -15.79 19.57 7.04
C LEU A 145 -16.48 18.46 7.84
N ILE A 146 -15.73 17.68 8.62
CA ILE A 146 -16.31 16.66 9.51
C ILE A 146 -17.28 17.27 10.52
N GLU A 147 -16.92 18.39 11.11
CA GLU A 147 -17.76 19.12 12.09
C GLU A 147 -18.98 19.77 11.44
N ALA A 148 -18.80 20.50 10.33
CA ALA A 148 -19.88 21.22 9.60
C ALA A 148 -20.95 20.25 9.08
N HIS A 149 -20.55 19.10 8.55
CA HIS A 149 -21.47 18.07 8.06
C HIS A 149 -21.93 17.09 9.14
N GLN A 150 -21.63 17.40 10.41
CA GLN A 150 -22.07 16.64 11.59
C GLN A 150 -21.80 15.14 11.46
N ILE A 151 -20.60 14.80 11.01
CA ILE A 151 -20.18 13.40 10.85
C ILE A 151 -19.95 12.79 12.23
N VAL A 152 -20.63 11.69 12.50
CA VAL A 152 -20.58 10.96 13.77
C VAL A 152 -19.69 9.74 13.66
N CYS A 153 -19.08 9.36 14.77
CA CYS A 153 -18.31 8.12 14.85
C CYS A 153 -19.21 6.90 14.60
N PRO A 154 -18.85 6.00 13.69
CA PRO A 154 -19.65 4.81 13.38
C PRO A 154 -19.88 3.86 14.57
N ILE A 155 -19.02 3.93 15.59
CA ILE A 155 -19.08 3.04 16.77
C ILE A 155 -19.80 3.72 17.93
N SER A 156 -19.35 4.93 18.34
CA SER A 156 -19.93 5.62 19.51
C SER A 156 -21.13 6.49 19.18
N GLY A 157 -21.34 6.84 17.91
CA GLY A 157 -22.38 7.81 17.51
C GLY A 157 -22.09 9.25 17.91
N THR A 158 -20.95 9.53 18.53
CA THR A 158 -20.58 10.88 19.02
C THR A 158 -19.75 11.64 17.98
N ARG A 159 -19.61 12.95 18.20
CA ARG A 159 -18.81 13.88 17.37
C ARG A 159 -17.57 14.39 18.10
N ASN A 160 -17.11 13.69 19.12
CA ASN A 160 -15.98 14.08 19.95
C ASN A 160 -14.65 13.70 19.26
N TRP A 161 -14.29 14.47 18.24
CA TRP A 161 -13.13 14.25 17.41
C TRP A 161 -11.86 14.97 17.92
N THR A 162 -10.68 14.39 17.67
CA THR A 162 -9.40 15.07 17.81
C THR A 162 -9.15 15.97 16.60
N ASP A 163 -7.99 16.62 16.55
CA ASP A 163 -7.50 17.22 15.32
C ASP A 163 -7.10 16.13 14.33
N VAL A 164 -7.19 16.44 13.02
CA VAL A 164 -6.66 15.59 11.96
C VAL A 164 -5.14 15.70 11.96
N ARG A 165 -4.45 14.58 11.82
CA ARG A 165 -2.98 14.51 11.77
C ARG A 165 -2.55 13.63 10.63
N GLN A 166 -1.47 14.01 9.95
CA GLN A 166 -0.83 13.12 8.98
C GLN A 166 -0.24 11.90 9.67
N PHE A 167 -0.50 10.75 9.09
CA PHE A 167 0.08 9.49 9.51
C PHE A 167 0.94 8.93 8.38
N ASN A 168 2.24 8.94 8.54
CA ASN A 168 3.15 8.43 7.54
C ASN A 168 3.05 6.90 7.44
N LEU A 169 2.84 6.40 6.23
CA LEU A 169 2.75 4.97 5.93
C LEU A 169 4.11 4.30 5.75
N MET A 170 5.21 5.06 5.73
CA MET A 170 6.54 4.48 5.72
C MET A 170 6.98 4.09 7.14
N PHE A 171 7.54 2.88 7.27
CA PHE A 171 8.32 2.55 8.46
C PHE A 171 9.68 3.19 8.37
N SER A 172 10.13 3.83 9.45
CA SER A 172 11.50 4.32 9.60
C SER A 172 12.25 3.59 10.71
N THR A 173 13.56 3.60 10.60
CA THR A 173 14.47 3.10 11.62
C THR A 173 15.73 3.95 11.63
N GLN A 174 16.54 3.80 12.66
CA GLN A 174 17.82 4.52 12.82
C GLN A 174 18.97 3.61 12.39
N MET A 175 19.89 4.15 11.60
CA MET A 175 21.11 3.46 11.20
C MET A 175 22.31 4.24 11.71
N GLY A 176 23.07 3.65 12.64
CA GLY A 176 24.23 4.25 13.29
C GLY A 176 24.47 3.64 14.67
N ALA A 177 25.69 3.83 15.21
CA ALA A 177 26.07 3.26 16.50
C ALA A 177 25.58 4.07 17.71
N MET A 178 25.32 5.36 17.53
CA MET A 178 24.85 6.27 18.58
C MET A 178 23.64 7.05 18.09
N ALA A 179 22.68 7.31 18.98
CA ALA A 179 21.44 8.02 18.65
C ALA A 179 21.68 9.46 18.15
N GLU A 180 22.76 10.09 18.56
CA GLU A 180 23.15 11.48 18.20
C GLU A 180 23.73 11.56 16.77
N ASP A 181 24.30 10.46 16.25
CA ASP A 181 24.92 10.37 14.92
C ASP A 181 24.19 9.38 14.00
N SER A 182 22.92 9.09 14.27
CA SER A 182 22.17 8.11 13.50
C SER A 182 21.38 8.76 12.37
N ASP A 183 21.53 8.21 11.16
CA ASP A 183 20.70 8.58 10.01
C ASP A 183 19.35 7.87 10.05
N GLU A 184 18.27 8.61 9.86
CA GLU A 184 16.97 8.01 9.64
C GLU A 184 16.92 7.34 8.25
N VAL A 185 16.59 6.06 8.24
CA VAL A 185 16.40 5.27 7.02
C VAL A 185 15.00 4.65 7.02
N TYR A 186 14.48 4.38 5.84
CA TYR A 186 13.15 3.86 5.67
C TYR A 186 13.16 2.41 5.17
N LEU A 187 12.19 1.61 5.63
CA LEU A 187 11.86 0.35 4.99
C LEU A 187 11.08 0.66 3.71
N ARG A 188 11.51 0.11 2.59
CA ARG A 188 10.87 0.39 1.29
C ARG A 188 9.38 0.04 1.30
N PRO A 189 8.48 0.97 0.92
CA PRO A 189 7.04 0.71 0.81
C PRO A 189 6.65 0.01 -0.50
N GLU A 190 7.57 -0.02 -1.46
CA GLU A 190 7.42 -0.69 -2.76
C GLU A 190 8.77 -1.01 -3.40
N THR A 191 8.77 -1.84 -4.42
CA THR A 191 9.98 -2.32 -5.08
C THR A 191 10.39 -1.51 -6.32
N ALA A 192 9.50 -0.64 -6.84
CA ALA A 192 9.71 0.11 -8.08
C ALA A 192 10.97 0.99 -8.06
N GLN A 193 11.20 1.74 -6.98
CA GLN A 193 12.34 2.67 -6.88
C GLN A 193 13.68 1.95 -6.97
N GLY A 194 13.77 0.72 -6.43
CA GLY A 194 14.96 -0.12 -6.60
C GLY A 194 15.27 -0.44 -8.06
N ILE A 195 14.24 -0.58 -8.88
CA ILE A 195 14.39 -0.78 -10.33
C ILE A 195 14.85 0.51 -11.01
N PHE A 196 14.20 1.64 -10.69
CA PHE A 196 14.52 2.93 -11.34
C PHE A 196 15.95 3.40 -11.04
N VAL A 197 16.39 3.35 -9.80
CA VAL A 197 17.74 3.81 -9.42
C VAL A 197 18.85 2.90 -9.99
N ASN A 198 18.54 1.65 -10.28
CA ASN A 198 19.47 0.70 -10.89
C ASN A 198 19.38 0.63 -12.41
N PHE A 199 18.52 1.42 -13.06
CA PHE A 199 18.34 1.38 -14.50
C PHE A 199 19.65 1.46 -15.29
N LEU A 200 20.48 2.47 -15.01
CA LEU A 200 21.75 2.65 -15.69
C LEU A 200 22.77 1.54 -15.38
N ASN A 201 22.79 1.03 -14.16
CA ASN A 201 23.65 -0.09 -13.77
C ASN A 201 23.30 -1.35 -14.57
N VAL A 202 22.01 -1.66 -14.65
CA VAL A 202 21.49 -2.82 -15.38
C VAL A 202 21.72 -2.65 -16.89
N GLN A 203 21.39 -1.47 -17.43
CA GLN A 203 21.60 -1.17 -18.86
C GLN A 203 23.04 -1.36 -19.28
N LYS A 204 23.99 -0.83 -18.50
CA LYS A 204 25.43 -0.90 -18.82
C LYS A 204 25.98 -2.31 -18.66
N SER A 205 25.73 -2.96 -17.51
CA SER A 205 26.26 -4.30 -17.21
C SER A 205 25.65 -5.39 -18.10
N GLY A 206 24.34 -5.29 -18.36
CA GLY A 206 23.62 -6.21 -19.26
C GLY A 206 23.72 -5.85 -20.73
N ARG A 207 24.32 -4.71 -21.09
CA ARG A 207 24.34 -4.16 -22.48
C ARG A 207 22.95 -4.08 -23.09
N MET A 208 21.95 -3.78 -22.24
CA MET A 208 20.55 -3.75 -22.65
C MET A 208 20.24 -2.56 -23.55
N LYS A 209 19.36 -2.78 -24.51
CA LYS A 209 18.84 -1.73 -25.41
C LYS A 209 17.33 -1.60 -25.20
N ILE A 210 16.83 -0.37 -25.19
CA ILE A 210 15.38 -0.10 -25.14
C ILE A 210 14.73 -0.65 -26.42
N PRO A 211 13.63 -1.43 -26.34
CA PRO A 211 12.86 -1.71 -25.13
C PRO A 211 13.40 -2.88 -24.31
N PHE A 212 13.45 -2.72 -22.98
CA PHE A 212 13.77 -3.82 -22.08
C PHE A 212 13.10 -3.67 -20.73
N GLY A 213 12.94 -4.77 -20.00
CA GLY A 213 12.35 -4.83 -18.69
C GLY A 213 13.34 -5.16 -17.58
N ILE A 214 13.07 -4.64 -16.39
CA ILE A 214 13.76 -5.01 -15.17
C ILE A 214 12.72 -5.52 -14.18
N ALA A 215 12.89 -6.73 -13.69
CA ALA A 215 11.98 -7.39 -12.77
C ALA A 215 12.62 -7.61 -11.40
N GLN A 216 11.79 -7.63 -10.37
CA GLN A 216 12.19 -7.88 -9.00
C GLN A 216 11.08 -8.61 -8.25
N ILE A 217 11.48 -9.50 -7.34
CA ILE A 217 10.64 -10.04 -6.28
C ILE A 217 11.23 -9.61 -4.95
N GLY A 218 10.44 -9.01 -4.07
CA GLY A 218 11.01 -8.58 -2.80
C GLY A 218 9.99 -8.09 -1.80
N LYS A 219 10.42 -8.04 -0.55
CA LYS A 219 9.65 -7.51 0.58
C LYS A 219 9.41 -6.01 0.43
N ALA A 220 8.21 -5.59 0.82
CA ALA A 220 7.80 -4.21 0.97
C ALA A 220 7.03 -4.03 2.29
N PHE A 221 7.01 -2.80 2.81
CA PHE A 221 6.53 -2.52 4.16
C PHE A 221 5.66 -1.26 4.15
N ARG A 222 4.44 -1.37 4.69
CA ARG A 222 3.53 -0.23 4.83
C ARG A 222 2.94 -0.19 6.21
N ASN A 223 3.06 0.90 6.92
CA ASN A 223 2.53 1.08 8.25
C ASN A 223 1.01 1.29 8.22
N GLU A 224 0.28 0.25 7.80
CA GLU A 224 -1.17 0.28 7.66
C GLU A 224 -1.87 0.51 9.00
N VAL A 225 -2.75 1.50 9.06
CA VAL A 225 -3.51 1.84 10.27
C VAL A 225 -4.72 0.93 10.44
N ILE A 226 -5.42 0.65 9.32
CA ILE A 226 -6.62 -0.20 9.29
C ILE A 226 -6.30 -1.51 8.59
N ALA A 227 -5.88 -2.48 9.36
CA ALA A 227 -5.47 -3.78 8.88
C ALA A 227 -6.51 -4.84 9.26
N ARG A 228 -7.58 -4.98 8.48
CA ARG A 228 -8.69 -5.92 8.75
C ARG A 228 -8.98 -6.92 7.65
N GLN A 229 -8.14 -6.98 6.61
CA GLN A 229 -8.43 -7.79 5.41
C GLN A 229 -7.54 -9.01 5.29
N PHE A 230 -7.14 -9.63 6.43
CA PHE A 230 -6.26 -10.79 6.43
C PHE A 230 -5.00 -10.53 5.60
N ILE A 231 -4.53 -11.49 4.80
CA ILE A 231 -3.35 -11.32 3.94
C ILE A 231 -3.54 -10.38 2.75
N MET A 232 -4.76 -9.86 2.53
CA MET A 232 -5.03 -8.89 1.46
C MET A 232 -4.54 -7.48 1.81
N ARG A 233 -4.29 -7.19 3.09
CA ARG A 233 -3.73 -5.92 3.57
C ARG A 233 -2.82 -6.16 4.75
N MET A 234 -1.53 -6.22 4.48
CA MET A 234 -0.48 -6.53 5.45
C MET A 234 0.49 -5.36 5.60
N ARG A 235 1.15 -5.28 6.76
CA ARG A 235 2.24 -4.32 7.01
C ARG A 235 3.56 -4.76 6.40
N GLU A 236 3.77 -6.06 6.26
CA GLU A 236 4.91 -6.68 5.60
C GLU A 236 4.39 -7.65 4.54
N PHE A 237 4.77 -7.45 3.28
CA PHE A 237 4.30 -8.25 2.15
C PHE A 237 5.39 -8.40 1.09
N GLU A 238 5.16 -9.22 0.09
CA GLU A 238 6.05 -9.32 -1.08
C GLU A 238 5.36 -8.80 -2.33
N GLN A 239 6.14 -8.15 -3.18
CA GLN A 239 5.75 -7.73 -4.52
C GLN A 239 6.56 -8.51 -5.55
N MET A 240 5.91 -8.84 -6.66
CA MET A 240 6.53 -9.31 -7.90
C MET A 240 6.21 -8.25 -8.95
N GLU A 241 7.23 -7.56 -9.41
CA GLU A 241 7.09 -6.38 -10.24
C GLU A 241 8.06 -6.41 -11.42
N MET A 242 7.62 -5.91 -12.58
CA MET A 242 8.45 -5.69 -13.75
C MET A 242 8.15 -4.30 -14.32
N GLN A 243 9.17 -3.47 -14.42
CA GLN A 243 9.13 -2.18 -15.12
C GLN A 243 9.71 -2.36 -16.52
N PHE A 244 8.92 -2.01 -17.53
CA PHE A 244 9.31 -2.14 -18.92
C PHE A 244 9.57 -0.77 -19.55
N PHE A 245 10.82 -0.53 -19.92
CA PHE A 245 11.29 0.76 -20.44
C PHE A 245 11.19 0.80 -21.95
N VAL A 246 10.48 1.79 -22.47
CA VAL A 246 10.18 1.91 -23.89
C VAL A 246 10.63 3.26 -24.44
N LYS A 247 10.74 3.37 -25.75
CA LYS A 247 11.00 4.65 -26.41
C LYS A 247 9.75 5.55 -26.28
N PRO A 248 9.88 6.84 -25.94
CA PRO A 248 8.75 7.77 -25.93
C PRO A 248 7.95 7.74 -27.24
N GLY A 249 6.61 7.70 -27.12
CA GLY A 249 5.67 7.58 -28.22
C GLY A 249 5.30 6.15 -28.63
N THR A 250 5.88 5.11 -27.98
CA THR A 250 5.54 3.70 -28.23
C THR A 250 4.81 3.03 -27.06
N GLU A 251 4.40 3.79 -26.04
CA GLU A 251 3.83 3.28 -24.80
C GLU A 251 2.56 2.47 -25.04
N MET A 252 1.68 2.95 -25.91
CA MET A 252 0.40 2.29 -26.19
C MET A 252 0.55 0.98 -26.96
N GLU A 253 1.58 0.86 -27.81
CA GLU A 253 1.92 -0.37 -28.49
C GLU A 253 2.36 -1.43 -27.48
N TRP A 254 3.31 -1.08 -26.61
CA TRP A 254 3.82 -1.98 -25.57
C TRP A 254 2.79 -2.31 -24.49
N TYR A 255 1.89 -1.38 -24.16
CA TYR A 255 0.75 -1.64 -23.29
C TYR A 255 -0.14 -2.76 -23.86
N LYS A 256 -0.50 -2.67 -25.15
CA LYS A 256 -1.31 -3.69 -25.82
C LYS A 256 -0.59 -5.03 -25.86
N HIS A 257 0.71 -5.02 -26.23
CA HIS A 257 1.54 -6.22 -26.25
C HIS A 257 1.53 -6.94 -24.89
N TRP A 258 1.80 -6.22 -23.80
CA TRP A 258 1.82 -6.82 -22.48
C TRP A 258 0.44 -7.23 -21.96
N LYS A 259 -0.61 -6.53 -22.35
CA LYS A 259 -1.97 -6.94 -22.06
C LYS A 259 -2.32 -8.27 -22.72
N GLU A 260 -1.97 -8.46 -23.98
CA GLU A 260 -2.19 -9.71 -24.73
C GLU A 260 -1.30 -10.84 -24.23
N ALA A 261 -0.04 -10.58 -23.92
CA ALA A 261 0.91 -11.58 -23.43
C ALA A 261 0.57 -12.13 -22.03
N ARG A 262 -0.32 -11.45 -21.28
CA ARG A 262 -0.72 -11.85 -19.91
C ARG A 262 -2.13 -12.46 -19.82
N LEU A 263 -2.89 -12.48 -20.89
CA LEU A 263 -4.21 -13.11 -20.97
C LEU A 263 -4.08 -14.54 -21.48
#